data_0a0e66f394254eda45b464a2dacbb3f7
#
_entry.id   0a0e66f394254eda45b464a2dacbb3f7
#
_cell.length_a   1.000
_cell.length_b   1.000
_cell.length_c   1.000
_cell.angle_alpha   90.00
_cell.angle_beta   90.00
_cell.angle_gamma   90.00
#
_symmetry.space_group_name_H-M   'P 1'
#
loop_
_entity.id
_entity.type
_entity.pdbx_description
1 polymer ?
#
loop_
_entity_poly.entity_id
_entity_poly.type
_entity_poly.pdbx_seq_one_letter_code
_entity_poly.pdbx_strand_id
1 'polypeptide(L)'
;MKEEQELTTQPIPRQKDADGRKVISHLIAQTLGLREQQVSNTVRLLEDGATVPFVSRYRKEATGGMDEVQVASVKEQHAKLCEVARRRDYILQSIEEQGKLTDELRMRIENCWDATLLEDLYLPFKPKRKTRAEIARKLGLEPLADQLLLNASVIPEKVALRYVNEDVSDVETALQGARDIIAERVNEDERARRTVRQIFARQAVIRSKVIKAKEEEAYKYSCLLYTSDAADEARSVD
;
A
#
# COMPACT_ATOMS: atom_id res chain seq x y z
N MET A 1 -15.09 33.76 6.83
CA MET A 1 -16.06 32.95 6.13
C MET A 1 -15.24 31.83 5.44
N LYS A 2 -15.30 30.61 5.98
CA LYS A 2 -14.66 29.42 5.39
C LYS A 2 -15.74 28.72 4.58
N GLU A 3 -15.53 28.61 3.28
CA GLU A 3 -16.36 27.78 2.40
C GLU A 3 -16.05 26.32 2.70
N GLU A 4 -17.00 25.62 3.28
CA GLU A 4 -17.05 24.17 3.33
C GLU A 4 -17.34 23.66 1.91
N GLN A 5 -16.37 23.02 1.28
CA GLN A 5 -16.57 22.31 0.02
C GLN A 5 -17.35 21.01 0.32
N GLU A 6 -18.64 21.02 0.01
CA GLU A 6 -19.48 19.85 -0.07
C GLU A 6 -18.88 18.86 -1.10
N LEU A 7 -18.45 17.70 -0.62
CA LEU A 7 -18.13 16.57 -1.49
C LEU A 7 -19.41 16.07 -2.17
N THR A 8 -19.62 16.51 -3.40
CA THR A 8 -20.72 16.04 -4.25
C THR A 8 -20.50 14.57 -4.59
N THR A 9 -21.29 13.71 -3.97
CA THR A 9 -21.34 12.27 -4.26
C THR A 9 -21.98 12.08 -5.63
N GLN A 10 -21.20 11.90 -6.68
CA GLN A 10 -21.72 11.50 -7.98
C GLN A 10 -22.16 10.03 -7.98
N PRO A 11 -23.33 9.68 -8.57
CA PRO A 11 -23.80 8.32 -8.63
C PRO A 11 -22.98 7.49 -9.62
N ILE A 12 -22.48 6.35 -9.15
CA ILE A 12 -21.67 5.38 -9.90
C ILE A 12 -22.54 4.61 -10.90
N PRO A 13 -22.08 4.29 -12.12
CA PRO A 13 -22.87 3.62 -13.18
C PRO A 13 -23.27 2.18 -12.80
N ARG A 14 -24.53 1.86 -12.95
CA ARG A 14 -25.24 0.70 -12.37
C ARG A 14 -24.94 -0.72 -12.89
N GLN A 15 -24.17 -0.94 -13.96
CA GLN A 15 -23.95 -2.28 -14.53
C GLN A 15 -22.61 -2.94 -14.13
N LYS A 16 -21.54 -2.18 -13.93
CA LYS A 16 -20.31 -2.70 -13.29
C LYS A 16 -20.49 -3.02 -11.80
N ASP A 17 -21.52 -2.45 -11.17
CA ASP A 17 -21.78 -2.56 -9.73
C ASP A 17 -22.27 -3.93 -9.29
N ALA A 18 -23.03 -4.64 -10.12
CA ALA A 18 -23.63 -5.93 -9.72
C ALA A 18 -22.57 -7.04 -9.62
N ASP A 19 -21.61 -7.08 -10.54
CA ASP A 19 -20.51 -8.05 -10.49
C ASP A 19 -19.49 -7.68 -9.41
N GLY A 20 -19.18 -6.40 -9.25
CA GLY A 20 -18.31 -5.91 -8.18
C GLY A 20 -18.85 -6.20 -6.79
N ARG A 21 -20.15 -6.03 -6.56
CA ARG A 21 -20.81 -6.36 -5.28
C ARG A 21 -20.76 -7.84 -4.96
N LYS A 22 -20.96 -8.72 -5.94
CA LYS A 22 -20.84 -10.17 -5.75
C LYS A 22 -19.43 -10.57 -5.34
N VAL A 23 -18.41 -10.04 -6.03
CA VAL A 23 -17.00 -10.31 -5.70
C VAL A 23 -16.68 -9.82 -4.28
N ILE A 24 -17.10 -8.61 -3.92
CA ILE A 24 -16.88 -8.06 -2.57
C ILE A 24 -17.57 -8.95 -1.51
N SER A 25 -18.84 -9.32 -1.72
CA SER A 25 -19.55 -10.19 -0.79
C SER A 25 -18.90 -11.55 -0.64
N HIS A 26 -18.40 -12.13 -1.74
CA HIS A 26 -17.66 -13.38 -1.73
C HIS A 26 -16.34 -13.28 -0.92
N LEU A 27 -15.55 -12.23 -1.14
CA LEU A 27 -14.31 -11.99 -0.40
C LEU A 27 -14.54 -11.80 1.10
N ILE A 28 -15.58 -11.05 1.48
CA ILE A 28 -15.96 -10.87 2.88
C ILE A 28 -16.38 -12.22 3.49
N ALA A 29 -17.18 -12.99 2.77
CA ALA A 29 -17.64 -14.30 3.21
C ALA A 29 -16.47 -15.25 3.49
N GLN A 30 -15.49 -15.31 2.58
CA GLN A 30 -14.27 -16.08 2.78
C GLN A 30 -13.43 -15.61 3.98
N THR A 31 -13.26 -14.28 4.12
CA THR A 31 -12.43 -13.71 5.19
C THR A 31 -13.03 -13.93 6.58
N LEU A 32 -14.36 -13.83 6.70
CA LEU A 32 -15.06 -13.93 7.99
C LEU A 32 -15.62 -15.33 8.26
N GLY A 33 -15.48 -16.29 7.35
CA GLY A 33 -16.05 -17.63 7.48
C GLY A 33 -17.60 -17.65 7.48
N LEU A 34 -18.22 -16.72 6.74
CA LEU A 34 -19.67 -16.54 6.65
C LEU A 34 -20.19 -17.08 5.31
N ARG A 35 -21.51 -17.28 5.22
CA ARG A 35 -22.16 -17.58 3.95
C ARG A 35 -22.34 -16.32 3.12
N GLU A 36 -22.08 -16.39 1.82
CA GLU A 36 -22.14 -15.25 0.89
C GLU A 36 -23.51 -14.56 0.91
N GLN A 37 -24.60 -15.34 1.00
CA GLN A 37 -25.94 -14.81 1.07
C GLN A 37 -26.20 -13.98 2.36
N GLN A 38 -25.60 -14.41 3.49
CA GLN A 38 -25.71 -13.66 4.74
C GLN A 38 -25.00 -12.31 4.62
N VAL A 39 -23.79 -12.31 4.06
CA VAL A 39 -23.01 -11.10 3.82
C VAL A 39 -23.75 -10.16 2.88
N SER A 40 -24.22 -10.66 1.74
CA SER A 40 -24.97 -9.87 0.75
C SER A 40 -26.22 -9.21 1.34
N ASN A 41 -27.01 -9.96 2.13
CA ASN A 41 -28.19 -9.42 2.81
C ASN A 41 -27.81 -8.36 3.83
N THR A 42 -26.74 -8.59 4.60
CA THR A 42 -26.25 -7.65 5.62
C THR A 42 -25.77 -6.36 4.97
N VAL A 43 -24.97 -6.45 3.90
CA VAL A 43 -24.49 -5.29 3.15
C VAL A 43 -25.66 -4.46 2.62
N ARG A 44 -26.66 -5.11 2.01
CA ARG A 44 -27.86 -4.42 1.52
C ARG A 44 -28.60 -3.66 2.62
N LEU A 45 -28.82 -4.30 3.78
CA LEU A 45 -29.48 -3.63 4.92
C LEU A 45 -28.69 -2.41 5.41
N LEU A 46 -27.36 -2.50 5.45
CA LEU A 46 -26.49 -1.40 5.85
C LEU A 46 -26.47 -0.27 4.81
N GLU A 47 -26.48 -0.60 3.52
CA GLU A 47 -26.59 0.38 2.42
C GLU A 47 -27.95 1.09 2.43
N ASP A 48 -29.03 0.40 2.82
CA ASP A 48 -30.38 0.96 3.03
C ASP A 48 -30.48 1.87 4.28
N GLY A 49 -29.35 2.09 4.98
CA GLY A 49 -29.25 2.99 6.13
C GLY A 49 -29.51 2.35 7.50
N ALA A 50 -29.67 1.02 7.56
CA ALA A 50 -29.84 0.34 8.85
C ALA A 50 -28.55 0.40 9.68
N THR A 51 -28.69 0.61 10.99
CA THR A 51 -27.55 0.63 11.92
C THR A 51 -27.14 -0.79 12.33
N VAL A 52 -25.85 -0.98 12.71
CA VAL A 52 -25.33 -2.27 13.18
C VAL A 52 -26.17 -2.86 14.32
N PRO A 53 -26.53 -2.11 15.39
CA PRO A 53 -27.38 -2.64 16.45
C PRO A 53 -28.79 -3.02 15.97
N PHE A 54 -29.35 -2.28 15.01
CA PHE A 54 -30.67 -2.60 14.44
C PHE A 54 -30.63 -3.91 13.67
N VAL A 55 -29.63 -4.09 12.80
CA VAL A 55 -29.48 -5.30 11.98
C VAL A 55 -29.27 -6.53 12.87
N SER A 56 -28.37 -6.46 13.85
CA SER A 56 -28.06 -7.58 14.73
C SER A 56 -29.23 -8.01 15.65
N ARG A 57 -30.11 -7.07 16.04
CA ARG A 57 -31.23 -7.35 16.93
C ARG A 57 -32.50 -7.71 16.19
N TYR A 58 -32.82 -6.99 15.10
CA TYR A 58 -34.14 -7.03 14.47
C TYR A 58 -34.16 -7.66 13.07
N ARG A 59 -32.99 -8.04 12.51
CA ARG A 59 -32.87 -8.63 11.17
C ARG A 59 -32.13 -9.97 11.16
N LYS A 60 -32.24 -10.73 12.25
CA LYS A 60 -31.57 -12.02 12.40
C LYS A 60 -31.95 -13.02 11.33
N GLU A 61 -33.20 -13.00 10.89
CA GLU A 61 -33.70 -13.86 9.81
C GLU A 61 -32.99 -13.59 8.48
N ALA A 62 -32.71 -12.33 8.18
CA ALA A 62 -32.03 -11.94 6.93
C ALA A 62 -30.50 -12.19 6.98
N THR A 63 -29.90 -12.01 8.15
CA THR A 63 -28.46 -12.16 8.37
C THR A 63 -28.06 -13.57 8.79
N GLY A 64 -29.01 -14.46 9.01
CA GLY A 64 -28.77 -15.83 9.47
C GLY A 64 -28.19 -15.90 10.88
N GLY A 65 -28.61 -14.97 11.74
CA GLY A 65 -28.30 -14.96 13.17
C GLY A 65 -27.00 -14.30 13.53
N MET A 66 -26.40 -13.49 12.65
CA MET A 66 -25.17 -12.74 12.96
C MET A 66 -25.34 -11.89 14.22
N ASP A 67 -24.32 -11.89 15.06
CA ASP A 67 -24.19 -11.01 16.21
C ASP A 67 -23.71 -9.59 15.80
N GLU A 68 -23.65 -8.70 16.77
CA GLU A 68 -23.25 -7.30 16.54
C GLU A 68 -21.81 -7.17 16.06
N VAL A 69 -20.90 -8.02 16.55
CA VAL A 69 -19.48 -8.02 16.16
C VAL A 69 -19.34 -8.49 14.71
N GLN A 70 -20.05 -9.53 14.32
CA GLN A 70 -20.02 -10.03 12.94
C GLN A 70 -20.61 -9.00 11.97
N VAL A 71 -21.73 -8.36 12.30
CA VAL A 71 -22.33 -7.30 11.46
C VAL A 71 -21.38 -6.10 11.35
N ALA A 72 -20.72 -5.69 12.44
CA ALA A 72 -19.73 -4.62 12.42
C ALA A 72 -18.52 -5.00 11.56
N SER A 73 -18.03 -6.23 11.66
CA SER A 73 -16.92 -6.73 10.83
C SER A 73 -17.27 -6.75 9.34
N VAL A 74 -18.49 -7.18 8.98
CA VAL A 74 -18.98 -7.12 7.59
C VAL A 74 -18.99 -5.67 7.10
N LYS A 75 -19.49 -4.72 7.89
CA LYS A 75 -19.49 -3.29 7.55
C LYS A 75 -18.10 -2.74 7.30
N GLU A 76 -17.17 -3.06 8.18
CA GLU A 76 -15.77 -2.60 8.09
C GLU A 76 -15.09 -3.17 6.85
N GLN A 77 -15.19 -4.47 6.61
CA GLN A 77 -14.60 -5.12 5.44
C GLN A 77 -15.23 -4.61 4.14
N HIS A 78 -16.54 -4.40 4.11
CA HIS A 78 -17.23 -3.83 2.96
C HIS A 78 -16.70 -2.43 2.63
N ALA A 79 -16.57 -1.55 3.63
CA ALA A 79 -16.03 -0.21 3.43
C ALA A 79 -14.58 -0.25 2.89
N LYS A 80 -13.71 -1.11 3.44
CA LYS A 80 -12.33 -1.31 2.96
C LYS A 80 -12.28 -1.79 1.50
N LEU A 81 -13.06 -2.80 1.14
CA LEU A 81 -13.05 -3.33 -0.22
C LEU A 81 -13.66 -2.36 -1.25
N CYS A 82 -14.67 -1.58 -0.85
CA CYS A 82 -15.19 -0.50 -1.69
C CYS A 82 -14.15 0.60 -1.94
N GLU A 83 -13.32 0.91 -0.95
CA GLU A 83 -12.21 1.86 -1.11
C GLU A 83 -11.15 1.31 -2.06
N VAL A 84 -10.78 0.03 -1.91
CA VAL A 84 -9.86 -0.65 -2.84
C VAL A 84 -10.41 -0.64 -4.26
N ALA A 85 -11.70 -0.92 -4.46
CA ALA A 85 -12.33 -0.89 -5.78
C ALA A 85 -12.25 0.51 -6.42
N ARG A 86 -12.61 1.56 -5.69
CA ARG A 86 -12.49 2.95 -6.16
C ARG A 86 -11.05 3.33 -6.48
N ARG A 87 -10.11 2.91 -5.64
CA ARG A 87 -8.68 3.17 -5.86
C ARG A 87 -8.17 2.46 -7.10
N ARG A 88 -8.59 1.22 -7.34
CA ARG A 88 -8.28 0.43 -8.52
C ARG A 88 -8.75 1.12 -9.81
N ASP A 89 -10.00 1.59 -9.83
CA ASP A 89 -10.54 2.28 -11.00
C ASP A 89 -9.78 3.58 -11.30
N TYR A 90 -9.43 4.34 -10.27
CA TYR A 90 -8.57 5.53 -10.40
C TYR A 90 -7.19 5.18 -11.00
N ILE A 91 -6.56 4.11 -10.51
CA ILE A 91 -5.24 3.67 -10.98
C ILE A 91 -5.29 3.26 -12.44
N LEU A 92 -6.30 2.46 -12.84
CA LEU A 92 -6.49 2.05 -14.22
C LEU A 92 -6.63 3.27 -15.13
N GLN A 93 -7.49 4.22 -14.78
CA GLN A 93 -7.66 5.46 -15.52
C GLN A 93 -6.36 6.26 -15.61
N SER A 94 -5.65 6.44 -14.50
CA SER A 94 -4.41 7.22 -14.46
C SER A 94 -3.29 6.62 -15.33
N ILE A 95 -3.19 5.28 -15.39
CA ILE A 95 -2.18 4.60 -16.22
C ILE A 95 -2.62 4.63 -17.71
N GLU A 96 -3.91 4.50 -17.98
CA GLU A 96 -4.47 4.58 -19.33
C GLU A 96 -4.25 5.96 -19.96
N GLU A 97 -4.49 7.04 -19.20
CA GLU A 97 -4.21 8.43 -19.61
C GLU A 97 -2.74 8.67 -19.94
N GLN A 98 -1.82 7.90 -19.31
CA GLN A 98 -0.39 7.93 -19.62
C GLN A 98 -0.02 7.09 -20.85
N GLY A 99 -0.95 6.33 -21.43
CA GLY A 99 -0.70 5.41 -22.55
C GLY A 99 0.21 4.22 -22.20
N LYS A 100 0.30 3.87 -20.90
CA LYS A 100 1.19 2.81 -20.39
C LYS A 100 0.45 1.56 -19.91
N LEU A 101 -0.87 1.51 -20.04
CA LEU A 101 -1.67 0.38 -19.59
C LEU A 101 -1.62 -0.76 -20.60
N THR A 102 -0.89 -1.82 -20.26
CA THR A 102 -0.87 -3.08 -21.03
C THR A 102 -2.00 -3.99 -20.56
N ASP A 103 -2.43 -4.94 -21.42
CA ASP A 103 -3.48 -5.92 -21.07
C ASP A 103 -3.09 -6.78 -19.87
N GLU A 104 -1.83 -7.18 -19.76
CA GLU A 104 -1.31 -7.91 -18.60
C GLU A 104 -1.42 -7.09 -17.30
N LEU A 105 -1.00 -5.82 -17.34
CA LEU A 105 -1.08 -4.92 -16.19
C LEU A 105 -2.54 -4.65 -15.80
N ARG A 106 -3.42 -4.46 -16.79
CA ARG A 106 -4.86 -4.30 -16.58
C ARG A 106 -5.42 -5.50 -15.81
N MET A 107 -5.19 -6.72 -16.29
CA MET A 107 -5.65 -7.94 -15.61
C MET A 107 -5.10 -8.07 -14.19
N ARG A 108 -3.84 -7.72 -13.97
CA ARG A 108 -3.23 -7.76 -12.63
C ARG A 108 -3.89 -6.77 -11.67
N ILE A 109 -4.16 -5.55 -12.13
CA ILE A 109 -4.82 -4.51 -11.33
C ILE A 109 -6.28 -4.88 -11.06
N GLU A 110 -7.03 -5.33 -12.07
CA GLU A 110 -8.45 -5.71 -11.94
C GLU A 110 -8.67 -6.86 -10.94
N ASN A 111 -7.73 -7.80 -10.86
CA ASN A 111 -7.79 -8.93 -9.93
C ASN A 111 -7.16 -8.63 -8.54
N CYS A 112 -6.62 -7.44 -8.34
CA CYS A 112 -5.97 -7.07 -7.08
C CYS A 112 -6.99 -6.48 -6.09
N TRP A 113 -7.16 -7.14 -4.93
CA TRP A 113 -8.00 -6.71 -3.82
C TRP A 113 -7.20 -6.37 -2.55
N ASP A 114 -5.89 -6.40 -2.63
CA ASP A 114 -4.99 -5.95 -1.57
C ASP A 114 -4.53 -4.52 -1.86
N ALA A 115 -4.87 -3.59 -0.96
CA ALA A 115 -4.55 -2.17 -1.11
C ALA A 115 -3.04 -1.93 -1.22
N THR A 116 -2.23 -2.71 -0.51
CA THR A 116 -0.77 -2.56 -0.50
C THR A 116 -0.16 -3.01 -1.82
N LEU A 117 -0.60 -4.17 -2.33
CA LEU A 117 -0.14 -4.67 -3.63
C LEU A 117 -0.62 -3.77 -4.77
N LEU A 118 -1.82 -3.21 -4.65
CA LEU A 118 -2.35 -2.26 -5.63
C LEU A 118 -1.51 -0.99 -5.72
N GLU A 119 -1.09 -0.44 -4.58
CA GLU A 119 -0.18 0.73 -4.56
C GLU A 119 1.22 0.38 -5.11
N ASP A 120 1.72 -0.83 -4.88
CA ASP A 120 2.99 -1.27 -5.47
C ASP A 120 2.93 -1.36 -6.99
N LEU A 121 1.82 -1.87 -7.55
CA LEU A 121 1.59 -1.90 -8.99
C LEU A 121 1.52 -0.50 -9.61
N TYR A 122 0.96 0.46 -8.87
CA TYR A 122 0.82 1.84 -9.32
C TYR A 122 2.11 2.67 -9.18
N LEU A 123 3.00 2.32 -8.25
CA LEU A 123 4.14 3.14 -7.87
C LEU A 123 5.03 3.60 -9.04
N PRO A 124 5.34 2.76 -10.06
CA PRO A 124 6.14 3.17 -11.21
C PRO A 124 5.44 4.23 -12.10
N PHE A 125 4.11 4.28 -12.04
CA PHE A 125 3.28 5.18 -12.88
C PHE A 125 2.82 6.44 -12.14
N LYS A 126 3.04 6.47 -10.83
CA LYS A 126 2.63 7.60 -9.99
C LYS A 126 3.40 8.87 -10.40
N PRO A 127 2.71 10.01 -10.67
CA PRO A 127 3.39 11.25 -10.96
C PRO A 127 4.37 11.62 -9.85
N LYS A 128 5.64 11.77 -10.21
CA LYS A 128 6.71 12.08 -9.27
C LYS A 128 7.01 13.58 -9.28
N ARG A 129 7.33 14.11 -8.11
CA ARG A 129 8.02 15.39 -8.03
C ARG A 129 9.47 15.20 -8.48
N LYS A 130 10.20 16.28 -8.80
CA LYS A 130 11.64 16.21 -9.14
C LYS A 130 12.40 15.39 -8.09
N THR A 131 12.76 14.17 -8.44
CA THR A 131 13.55 13.27 -7.58
C THR A 131 15.03 13.44 -7.90
N ARG A 132 15.91 13.03 -6.96
CA ARG A 132 17.37 12.98 -7.24
C ARG A 132 17.68 12.08 -8.43
N ALA A 133 17.00 10.96 -8.54
CA ALA A 133 17.13 10.04 -9.66
C ALA A 133 16.70 10.68 -10.99
N GLU A 134 15.63 11.49 -11.00
CA GLU A 134 15.23 12.22 -12.21
C GLU A 134 16.29 13.24 -12.64
N ILE A 135 16.90 13.95 -11.68
CA ILE A 135 18.00 14.87 -11.95
C ILE A 135 19.18 14.09 -12.53
N ALA A 136 19.56 12.96 -11.92
CA ALA A 136 20.64 12.12 -12.40
C ALA A 136 20.37 11.55 -13.82
N ARG A 137 19.15 11.19 -14.16
CA ARG A 137 18.77 10.80 -15.53
C ARG A 137 18.93 11.94 -16.53
N LYS A 138 18.59 13.16 -16.15
CA LYS A 138 18.78 14.34 -17.00
C LYS A 138 20.26 14.65 -17.24
N LEU A 139 21.12 14.30 -16.28
CA LEU A 139 22.59 14.37 -16.42
C LEU A 139 23.17 13.21 -17.25
N GLY A 140 22.34 12.32 -17.78
CA GLY A 140 22.79 11.19 -18.62
C GLY A 140 23.43 10.04 -17.85
N LEU A 141 23.17 9.91 -16.55
CA LEU A 141 23.79 8.88 -15.68
C LEU A 141 23.03 7.53 -15.69
N GLU A 142 21.94 7.40 -16.45
CA GLU A 142 21.17 6.15 -16.51
C GLU A 142 21.98 4.98 -17.07
N PRO A 143 22.78 5.10 -18.16
CA PRO A 143 23.62 4.01 -18.64
C PRO A 143 24.71 3.59 -17.64
N LEU A 144 25.19 4.52 -16.80
CA LEU A 144 26.11 4.17 -15.71
C LEU A 144 25.41 3.29 -14.67
N ALA A 145 24.21 3.68 -14.27
CA ALA A 145 23.40 2.90 -13.33
C ALA A 145 23.12 1.48 -13.87
N ASP A 146 22.79 1.35 -15.17
CA ASP A 146 22.60 0.06 -15.84
C ASP A 146 23.85 -0.82 -15.81
N GLN A 147 25.02 -0.25 -16.14
CA GLN A 147 26.27 -0.99 -16.13
C GLN A 147 26.65 -1.48 -14.73
N LEU A 148 26.45 -0.65 -13.71
CA LEU A 148 26.71 -1.02 -12.32
C LEU A 148 25.75 -2.08 -11.78
N LEU A 149 24.48 -2.03 -12.20
CA LEU A 149 23.46 -2.98 -11.74
C LEU A 149 23.61 -4.36 -12.41
N LEU A 150 23.96 -4.40 -13.69
CA LEU A 150 24.01 -5.62 -14.48
C LEU A 150 25.35 -6.36 -14.38
N ASN A 151 26.43 -5.69 -13.98
CA ASN A 151 27.77 -6.25 -14.04
C ASN A 151 28.54 -6.08 -12.72
N ALA A 152 28.46 -7.08 -11.87
CA ALA A 152 29.14 -7.10 -10.56
C ALA A 152 30.70 -7.06 -10.64
N SER A 153 31.29 -7.36 -11.81
CA SER A 153 32.74 -7.40 -11.99
C SER A 153 33.36 -6.07 -12.39
N VAL A 154 32.54 -5.03 -12.56
CA VAL A 154 32.99 -3.71 -12.97
C VAL A 154 33.55 -2.94 -11.78
N ILE A 155 34.66 -2.25 -12.00
CA ILE A 155 35.22 -1.30 -11.03
C ILE A 155 34.44 0.03 -11.20
N PRO A 156 33.58 0.41 -10.23
CA PRO A 156 32.66 1.53 -10.38
C PRO A 156 33.35 2.84 -10.76
N GLU A 157 34.47 3.14 -10.13
CA GLU A 157 35.22 4.38 -10.34
C GLU A 157 35.74 4.50 -11.77
N LYS A 158 36.20 3.39 -12.36
CA LYS A 158 36.74 3.39 -13.74
C LYS A 158 35.65 3.64 -14.77
N VAL A 159 34.45 3.13 -14.52
CA VAL A 159 33.33 3.35 -15.44
C VAL A 159 32.78 4.76 -15.28
N ALA A 160 32.63 5.23 -14.04
CA ALA A 160 32.11 6.55 -13.73
C ALA A 160 32.99 7.69 -14.32
N LEU A 161 34.28 7.49 -14.47
CA LEU A 161 35.18 8.45 -15.14
C LEU A 161 34.72 8.87 -16.54
N ARG A 162 34.00 7.98 -17.25
CA ARG A 162 33.52 8.27 -18.62
C ARG A 162 32.30 9.20 -18.63
N TYR A 163 31.70 9.41 -17.48
CA TYR A 163 30.49 10.23 -17.32
C TYR A 163 30.75 11.57 -16.64
N VAL A 164 32.03 11.86 -16.32
CA VAL A 164 32.46 13.15 -15.81
C VAL A 164 32.45 14.15 -16.98
N ASN A 165 31.74 15.24 -16.84
CA ASN A 165 31.60 16.32 -17.84
C ASN A 165 31.34 17.66 -17.12
N GLU A 166 30.97 18.71 -17.87
CA GLU A 166 30.71 20.04 -17.30
C GLU A 166 29.56 20.05 -16.27
N ASP A 167 28.55 19.18 -16.44
CA ASP A 167 27.39 19.06 -15.54
C ASP A 167 27.66 18.08 -14.38
N VAL A 168 28.59 17.17 -14.53
CA VAL A 168 28.99 16.15 -13.54
C VAL A 168 30.43 16.35 -13.17
N SER A 169 30.67 17.07 -12.09
CA SER A 169 32.00 17.61 -11.72
C SER A 169 33.08 16.56 -11.43
N ASP A 170 32.66 15.39 -10.92
CA ASP A 170 33.61 14.36 -10.46
C ASP A 170 32.98 12.96 -10.44
N VAL A 171 33.83 11.95 -10.24
CA VAL A 171 33.47 10.53 -10.19
C VAL A 171 32.47 10.24 -9.08
N GLU A 172 32.60 10.89 -7.91
CA GLU A 172 31.72 10.66 -6.78
C GLU A 172 30.30 11.19 -7.07
N THR A 173 30.19 12.36 -7.71
CA THR A 173 28.91 12.91 -8.19
C THR A 173 28.24 11.97 -9.20
N ALA A 174 29.01 11.42 -10.15
CA ALA A 174 28.49 10.42 -11.10
C ALA A 174 27.99 9.15 -10.41
N LEU A 175 28.77 8.62 -9.48
CA LEU A 175 28.38 7.42 -8.68
C LEU A 175 27.18 7.70 -7.77
N GLN A 176 27.09 8.89 -7.18
CA GLN A 176 25.94 9.28 -6.37
C GLN A 176 24.67 9.33 -7.21
N GLY A 177 24.73 9.93 -8.40
CA GLY A 177 23.59 9.95 -9.32
C GLY A 177 23.18 8.54 -9.77
N ALA A 178 24.14 7.66 -10.07
CA ALA A 178 23.84 6.27 -10.39
C ALA A 178 23.20 5.52 -9.21
N ARG A 179 23.69 5.73 -7.98
CA ARG A 179 23.08 5.17 -6.75
C ARG A 179 21.65 5.66 -6.55
N ASP A 180 21.36 6.94 -6.78
CA ASP A 180 20.02 7.50 -6.66
C ASP A 180 19.06 6.87 -7.68
N ILE A 181 19.50 6.61 -8.92
CA ILE A 181 18.71 5.91 -9.95
C ILE A 181 18.45 4.46 -9.54
N ILE A 182 19.48 3.73 -9.08
CA ILE A 182 19.37 2.33 -8.66
C ILE A 182 18.44 2.22 -7.45
N ALA A 183 18.59 3.10 -6.47
CA ALA A 183 17.74 3.13 -5.27
C ALA A 183 16.26 3.36 -5.63
N GLU A 184 15.97 4.26 -6.58
CA GLU A 184 14.61 4.47 -7.05
C GLU A 184 14.05 3.22 -7.74
N ARG A 185 14.82 2.58 -8.64
CA ARG A 185 14.39 1.34 -9.32
C ARG A 185 14.12 0.21 -8.34
N VAL A 186 14.99 0.00 -7.35
CA VAL A 186 14.77 -1.02 -6.30
C VAL A 186 13.53 -0.69 -5.46
N ASN A 187 13.33 0.60 -5.13
CA ASN A 187 12.14 1.02 -4.38
C ASN A 187 10.83 0.83 -5.16
N GLU A 188 10.87 0.86 -6.49
CA GLU A 188 9.70 0.66 -7.36
C GLU A 188 9.50 -0.79 -7.79
N ASP A 189 10.48 -1.65 -7.54
CA ASP A 189 10.36 -3.06 -7.83
C ASP A 189 9.40 -3.77 -6.85
N GLU A 190 8.31 -4.31 -7.39
CA GLU A 190 7.27 -4.99 -6.60
C GLU A 190 7.82 -6.18 -5.81
N ARG A 191 8.78 -6.94 -6.40
CA ARG A 191 9.37 -8.13 -5.75
C ARG A 191 10.25 -7.73 -4.58
N ALA A 192 11.06 -6.69 -4.76
CA ALA A 192 11.89 -6.13 -3.69
C ALA A 192 11.03 -5.65 -2.52
N ARG A 193 9.98 -4.89 -2.79
CA ARG A 193 9.03 -4.41 -1.77
C ARG A 193 8.32 -5.56 -1.05
N ARG A 194 7.86 -6.56 -1.78
CA ARG A 194 7.23 -7.76 -1.20
C ARG A 194 8.21 -8.52 -0.29
N THR A 195 9.43 -8.74 -0.75
CA THR A 195 10.47 -9.43 0.02
C THR A 195 10.79 -8.68 1.31
N VAL A 196 11.00 -7.37 1.24
CA VAL A 196 11.26 -6.53 2.42
C VAL A 196 10.09 -6.61 3.41
N ARG A 197 8.84 -6.48 2.95
CA ARG A 197 7.65 -6.61 3.82
C ARG A 197 7.59 -7.98 4.51
N GLN A 198 7.88 -9.07 3.78
CA GLN A 198 7.89 -10.41 4.37
C GLN A 198 8.97 -10.57 5.43
N ILE A 199 10.16 -10.01 5.21
CA ILE A 199 11.24 -10.01 6.20
C ILE A 199 10.80 -9.22 7.44
N PHE A 200 10.26 -8.01 7.25
CA PHE A 200 9.77 -7.19 8.36
C PHE A 200 8.65 -7.89 9.16
N ALA A 201 7.68 -8.49 8.46
CA ALA A 201 6.57 -9.20 9.11
C ALA A 201 7.03 -10.40 9.97
N ARG A 202 8.16 -11.02 9.61
CA ARG A 202 8.67 -12.21 10.31
C ARG A 202 9.74 -11.91 11.35
N GLN A 203 10.54 -10.88 11.14
CA GLN A 203 11.80 -10.67 11.87
C GLN A 203 11.95 -9.26 12.46
N ALA A 204 11.04 -8.32 12.15
CA ALA A 204 11.16 -6.97 12.66
C ALA A 204 10.85 -6.93 14.17
N VAL A 205 11.74 -6.27 14.89
CA VAL A 205 11.58 -6.00 16.31
C VAL A 205 11.36 -4.50 16.48
N ILE A 206 10.31 -4.12 17.20
CA ILE A 206 10.05 -2.73 17.57
C ILE A 206 10.83 -2.44 18.85
N ARG A 207 11.77 -1.49 18.78
CA ARG A 207 12.53 -1.04 19.95
C ARG A 207 12.20 0.41 20.25
N SER A 208 11.80 0.65 21.50
CA SER A 208 11.61 2.00 22.02
C SER A 208 12.78 2.36 22.96
N LYS A 209 13.38 3.53 22.77
CA LYS A 209 14.44 4.05 23.65
C LYS A 209 14.12 5.46 24.06
N VAL A 210 14.32 5.75 25.33
CA VAL A 210 14.24 7.12 25.84
C VAL A 210 15.44 7.92 25.35
N ILE A 211 15.19 9.16 24.92
CA ILE A 211 16.25 10.13 24.63
C ILE A 211 16.86 10.54 25.99
N LYS A 212 18.14 10.28 26.21
CA LYS A 212 18.84 10.55 27.51
C LYS A 212 18.60 11.93 28.07
N ALA A 213 18.52 12.95 27.23
CA ALA A 213 18.23 14.34 27.64
C ALA A 213 16.79 14.57 28.13
N LYS A 214 15.87 13.60 27.96
CA LYS A 214 14.46 13.68 28.36
C LYS A 214 14.02 12.53 29.27
N GLU A 215 14.94 11.92 29.96
CA GLU A 215 14.70 10.74 30.79
C GLU A 215 13.71 11.03 31.93
N GLU A 216 13.81 12.18 32.57
CA GLU A 216 12.88 12.64 33.61
C GLU A 216 11.46 12.85 33.09
N GLU A 217 11.30 13.45 31.90
CA GLU A 217 9.99 13.63 31.27
C GLU A 217 9.38 12.30 30.80
N ALA A 218 10.21 11.35 30.46
CA ALA A 218 9.81 10.04 29.92
C ALA A 218 9.35 9.07 31.02
N TYR A 219 9.62 9.33 32.28
CA TYR A 219 9.24 8.46 33.41
C TYR A 219 7.74 8.10 33.41
N LYS A 220 6.88 9.07 33.07
CA LYS A 220 5.43 8.84 32.95
C LYS A 220 5.02 7.83 31.85
N TYR A 221 5.94 7.51 30.92
CA TYR A 221 5.73 6.52 29.84
C TYR A 221 6.52 5.22 30.05
N SER A 222 7.09 5.01 31.26
CA SER A 222 7.91 3.83 31.57
C SER A 222 7.17 2.50 31.34
N CYS A 223 5.84 2.47 31.55
CA CYS A 223 5.02 1.30 31.26
C CYS A 223 5.00 0.91 29.76
N LEU A 224 5.13 1.88 28.84
CA LEU A 224 5.20 1.61 27.39
C LEU A 224 6.57 1.07 26.96
N LEU A 225 7.62 1.39 27.70
CA LEU A 225 8.96 0.82 27.46
C LEU A 225 9.04 -0.65 27.91
N TYR A 226 8.34 -0.98 28.98
CA TYR A 226 8.32 -2.34 29.52
C TYR A 226 7.54 -3.34 28.66
N THR A 227 6.48 -2.89 27.96
CA THR A 227 5.72 -3.75 27.06
C THR A 227 6.49 -4.17 25.80
N SER A 228 7.54 -3.45 25.40
CA SER A 228 8.41 -3.87 24.29
C SER A 228 9.32 -5.05 24.68
N ASP A 229 9.75 -5.13 25.94
CA ASP A 229 10.58 -6.22 26.45
C ASP A 229 9.77 -7.51 26.67
N ALA A 230 8.50 -7.38 27.10
CA ALA A 230 7.59 -8.52 27.25
C ALA A 230 7.23 -9.20 25.91
N ALA A 231 7.23 -8.46 24.82
CA ALA A 231 7.01 -9.03 23.47
C ALA A 231 8.25 -9.78 22.95
N ASP A 232 9.46 -9.41 23.38
CA ASP A 232 10.71 -10.11 23.05
C ASP A 232 10.85 -11.42 23.86
N GLU A 233 10.42 -11.45 25.13
CA GLU A 233 10.43 -12.68 25.94
C GLU A 233 9.44 -13.73 25.43
N ALA A 234 8.28 -13.33 24.92
CA ALA A 234 7.30 -14.27 24.34
C ALA A 234 7.77 -14.91 23.02
N ARG A 235 8.79 -14.37 22.35
CA ARG A 235 9.39 -14.93 21.13
C ARG A 235 10.58 -15.87 21.40
N SER A 236 11.12 -15.88 22.59
CA SER A 236 12.26 -16.74 22.95
C SER A 236 11.87 -18.11 23.54
N VAL A 237 10.57 -18.47 23.50
CA VAL A 237 10.03 -19.70 24.11
C VAL A 237 9.45 -20.66 23.05
N ASP A 238 9.84 -20.57 21.77
CA ASP A 238 9.56 -21.59 20.75
C ASP A 238 10.84 -22.08 20.07
#